data_8d496a69e7215c69fcadda6a8d58efe5
#
_entry.id   8d496a69e7215c69fcadda6a8d58efe5
#
_cell.length_a   1.000
_cell.length_b   1.000
_cell.length_c   1.000
_cell.angle_alpha   90.00
_cell.angle_beta   90.00
_cell.angle_gamma   90.00
#
_symmetry.space_group_name_H-M   'P 1'
#
loop_
_entity.id
_entity.type
_entity.pdbx_description
1 polymer ?
#
loop_
_entity_poly.entity_id
_entity_poly.type
_entity_poly.pdbx_seq_one_letter_code
_entity_poly.pdbx_strand_id
1 'polypeptide(L)'
;MLLDITQEDRQLWVSYYNLNGETRFKIYDLKPDDMFNWEVCSEGDPKADPKITNWDGRPVKKARSRYLNKYRQIEYLYSLPESDKKLIYGYYYPKTYFVDIEVEVTDSFPEPSKAENPVTAICIVTPSKECIVLATKDLSREKQNKIQKGRILE
;
A
#
# COMPACT_ATOMS: atom_id res chain seq x y z
N MET A 1 2.85 11.69 3.31
CA MET A 1 2.56 10.23 3.39
C MET A 1 3.24 9.52 2.25
N LEU A 2 4.07 8.52 2.56
CA LEU A 2 4.77 7.69 1.56
C LEU A 2 3.76 6.98 0.65
N LEU A 3 3.99 7.04 -0.66
CA LEU A 3 3.19 6.36 -1.68
C LEU A 3 3.91 5.13 -2.22
N ASP A 4 5.11 5.33 -2.75
CA ASP A 4 5.90 4.26 -3.36
C ASP A 4 7.40 4.51 -3.26
N ILE A 5 8.15 3.43 -3.41
CA ILE A 5 9.61 3.43 -3.46
C ILE A 5 10.02 2.55 -4.65
N THR A 6 10.77 3.14 -5.56
CA THR A 6 11.35 2.43 -6.71
C THR A 6 12.85 2.66 -6.74
N GLN A 7 13.62 1.65 -7.13
CA GLN A 7 15.06 1.78 -7.29
C GLN A 7 15.45 1.68 -8.77
N GLU A 8 16.22 2.65 -9.23
CA GLU A 8 16.91 2.64 -10.52
C GLU A 8 18.42 2.77 -10.27
N ASP A 9 19.17 1.73 -10.61
CA ASP A 9 20.58 1.59 -10.32
C ASP A 9 20.90 1.89 -8.84
N ARG A 10 21.63 2.97 -8.56
CA ARG A 10 21.95 3.44 -7.21
C ARG A 10 21.10 4.62 -6.75
N GLN A 11 19.97 4.82 -7.34
CA GLN A 11 19.03 5.86 -6.94
C GLN A 11 17.75 5.26 -6.39
N LEU A 12 17.33 5.75 -5.24
CA LEU A 12 16.06 5.41 -4.63
C LEU A 12 15.06 6.55 -4.89
N TRP A 13 14.07 6.29 -5.70
CA TRP A 13 13.00 7.20 -6.05
C TRP A 13 11.85 7.02 -5.08
N VAL A 14 11.52 8.07 -4.36
CA VAL A 14 10.48 8.04 -3.31
C VAL A 14 9.38 9.00 -3.71
N SER A 15 8.19 8.48 -3.92
CA SER A 15 6.99 9.29 -4.13
C SER A 15 6.19 9.41 -2.83
N TYR A 16 5.66 10.60 -2.56
CA TYR A 16 4.90 10.87 -1.35
C TYR A 16 3.89 11.99 -1.57
N TYR A 17 2.83 12.03 -0.74
CA TYR A 17 1.98 13.20 -0.63
C TYR A 17 2.59 14.22 0.33
N ASN A 18 2.67 15.49 -0.10
CA ASN A 18 2.97 16.59 0.80
C ASN A 18 1.75 16.93 1.68
N LEU A 19 1.89 17.93 2.55
CA LEU A 19 0.79 18.35 3.44
C LEU A 19 -0.44 18.91 2.72
N ASN A 20 -0.26 19.36 1.47
CA ASN A 20 -1.36 19.87 0.62
C ASN A 20 -2.04 18.75 -0.18
N GLY A 21 -1.61 17.50 -0.06
CA GLY A 21 -2.13 16.38 -0.82
C GLY A 21 -1.61 16.28 -2.25
N GLU A 22 -0.56 16.99 -2.59
CA GLU A 22 0.06 16.92 -3.91
C GLU A 22 1.12 15.83 -3.93
N THR A 23 1.18 15.07 -5.01
CA THR A 23 2.26 14.10 -5.23
C THR A 23 3.59 14.81 -5.45
N ARG A 24 4.60 14.38 -4.73
CA ARG A 24 5.98 14.85 -4.81
C ARG A 24 6.92 13.67 -4.93
N PHE A 25 8.10 13.94 -5.47
CA PHE A 25 9.17 12.96 -5.61
C PHE A 25 10.44 13.47 -4.94
N LYS A 26 11.19 12.55 -4.37
CA LYS A 26 12.54 12.79 -3.88
C LYS A 26 13.44 11.63 -4.29
N ILE A 27 14.67 11.97 -4.70
CA ILE A 27 15.67 10.98 -5.15
C ILE A 27 16.78 10.98 -4.12
N TYR A 28 17.20 9.77 -3.72
CA TYR A 28 18.31 9.54 -2.81
C TYR A 28 19.37 8.69 -3.51
N ASP A 29 20.61 9.19 -3.55
CA ASP A 29 21.74 8.43 -4.07
C ASP A 29 22.23 7.44 -3.00
N LEU A 30 22.20 6.16 -3.33
CA LEU A 30 22.69 5.08 -2.47
C LEU A 30 24.21 4.98 -2.58
N LYS A 31 24.89 5.03 -1.44
CA LYS A 31 26.32 4.78 -1.37
C LYS A 31 26.62 3.29 -1.58
N PRO A 32 27.83 2.91 -2.00
CA PRO A 32 28.19 1.50 -2.14
C PRO A 32 27.94 0.65 -0.88
N ASP A 33 28.09 1.25 0.31
CA ASP A 33 27.87 0.57 1.59
C ASP A 33 26.38 0.40 1.94
N ASP A 34 25.49 1.15 1.29
CA ASP A 34 24.03 0.98 1.44
C ASP A 34 23.50 -0.17 0.55
N MET A 35 24.30 -0.59 -0.45
CA MET A 35 23.90 -1.58 -1.46
C MET A 35 24.07 -3.01 -0.97
N PHE A 36 23.23 -3.42 -0.03
CA PHE A 36 23.17 -4.78 0.50
C PHE A 36 21.76 -5.17 0.91
N ASN A 37 21.48 -6.46 0.94
CA ASN A 37 20.32 -7.04 1.57
C ASN A 37 20.74 -7.87 2.78
N TRP A 38 19.82 -8.07 3.72
CA TRP A 38 20.03 -9.00 4.83
C TRP A 38 19.76 -10.44 4.36
N GLU A 39 20.75 -11.32 4.54
CA GLU A 39 20.62 -12.76 4.24
C GLU A 39 20.78 -13.57 5.51
N VAL A 40 19.94 -14.57 5.68
CA VAL A 40 20.07 -15.52 6.79
C VAL A 40 21.36 -16.30 6.63
N CYS A 41 22.10 -16.49 7.71
CA CYS A 41 23.31 -17.27 7.75
C CYS A 41 23.25 -18.33 8.87
N SER A 42 24.25 -19.21 8.91
CA SER A 42 24.35 -20.21 9.97
C SER A 42 24.77 -19.59 11.30
N GLU A 43 24.40 -20.23 12.39
CA GLU A 43 24.93 -19.90 13.71
C GLU A 43 26.46 -19.98 13.70
N GLY A 44 27.11 -18.95 14.27
CA GLY A 44 28.56 -18.85 14.30
C GLY A 44 29.22 -18.34 13.02
N ASP A 45 28.47 -17.92 11.99
CA ASP A 45 29.05 -17.26 10.82
C ASP A 45 29.77 -15.97 11.28
N PRO A 46 31.10 -15.83 11.01
CA PRO A 46 31.87 -14.68 11.46
C PRO A 46 31.42 -13.35 10.82
N LYS A 47 30.60 -13.41 9.78
CA LYS A 47 30.02 -12.26 9.11
C LYS A 47 28.60 -11.93 9.61
N ALA A 48 28.05 -12.73 10.54
CA ALA A 48 26.75 -12.44 11.12
C ALA A 48 26.75 -11.11 11.85
N ASP A 49 25.68 -10.34 11.71
CA ASP A 49 25.49 -9.13 12.51
C ASP A 49 25.19 -9.54 13.95
N PRO A 50 25.93 -9.03 14.95
CA PRO A 50 25.75 -9.43 16.35
C PRO A 50 24.47 -8.89 16.99
N LYS A 51 23.79 -7.94 16.34
CA LYS A 51 22.64 -7.22 16.90
C LYS A 51 21.34 -7.47 16.15
N ILE A 52 21.43 -8.05 14.96
CA ILE A 52 20.27 -8.19 14.06
C ILE A 52 20.01 -9.67 13.79
N THR A 53 18.76 -10.06 13.97
CA THR A 53 18.24 -11.37 13.57
C THR A 53 17.04 -11.17 12.65
N ASN A 54 16.70 -12.20 11.87
CA ASN A 54 15.44 -12.19 11.15
C ASN A 54 14.24 -12.41 12.12
N TRP A 55 13.03 -12.42 11.57
CA TRP A 55 11.79 -12.54 12.36
C TRP A 55 11.67 -13.88 13.14
N ASP A 56 12.38 -14.94 12.76
CA ASP A 56 12.41 -16.25 13.45
C ASP A 56 13.68 -16.44 14.33
N GLY A 57 14.40 -15.37 14.59
CA GLY A 57 15.54 -15.31 15.50
C GLY A 57 16.86 -15.82 14.91
N ARG A 58 16.90 -16.18 13.62
CA ARG A 58 18.13 -16.63 12.98
C ARG A 58 19.08 -15.48 12.67
N PRO A 59 20.41 -15.70 12.79
CA PRO A 59 21.39 -14.65 12.48
C PRO A 59 21.34 -14.26 11.00
N VAL A 60 21.63 -13.00 10.74
CA VAL A 60 21.70 -12.44 9.38
C VAL A 60 23.02 -11.74 9.13
N LYS A 61 23.41 -11.67 7.86
CA LYS A 61 24.60 -10.98 7.40
C LYS A 61 24.27 -10.05 6.24
N LYS A 62 25.13 -9.05 6.00
CA LYS A 62 25.05 -8.17 4.83
C LYS A 62 25.55 -8.89 3.59
N ALA A 63 24.70 -9.04 2.61
CA ALA A 63 25.05 -9.54 1.29
C ALA A 63 24.95 -8.41 0.26
N ARG A 64 26.07 -8.13 -0.45
CA ARG A 64 26.08 -7.10 -1.50
C ARG A 64 25.01 -7.39 -2.54
N SER A 65 24.27 -6.36 -2.92
CA SER A 65 23.19 -6.48 -3.90
C SER A 65 23.16 -5.26 -4.81
N ARG A 66 22.87 -5.48 -6.10
CA ARG A 66 22.61 -4.39 -7.04
C ARG A 66 21.25 -3.71 -6.74
N TYR A 67 20.30 -4.48 -6.23
CA TYR A 67 18.96 -4.00 -5.91
C TYR A 67 18.62 -4.30 -4.45
N LEU A 68 18.11 -3.30 -3.76
CA LEU A 68 17.60 -3.46 -2.41
C LEU A 68 16.22 -4.12 -2.47
N ASN A 69 15.98 -5.12 -1.65
CA ASN A 69 14.64 -5.61 -1.43
C ASN A 69 13.79 -4.54 -0.72
N LYS A 70 12.46 -4.68 -0.77
CA LYS A 70 11.53 -3.69 -0.20
C LYS A 70 11.80 -3.41 1.29
N TYR A 71 12.18 -4.44 2.03
CA TYR A 71 12.52 -4.33 3.44
C TYR A 71 13.71 -3.40 3.67
N ARG A 72 14.77 -3.58 2.89
CA ARG A 72 15.99 -2.77 2.97
C ARG A 72 15.77 -1.33 2.48
N GLN A 73 14.92 -1.14 1.48
CA GLN A 73 14.52 0.20 1.03
C GLN A 73 13.84 0.98 2.16
N ILE A 74 12.91 0.34 2.87
CA ILE A 74 12.21 0.95 4.01
C ILE A 74 13.18 1.25 5.14
N GLU A 75 14.07 0.32 5.49
CA GLU A 75 15.10 0.50 6.51
C GLU A 75 16.02 1.70 6.18
N TYR A 76 16.40 1.85 4.92
CA TYR A 76 17.16 3.01 4.45
C TYR A 76 16.38 4.33 4.70
N LEU A 77 15.11 4.38 4.37
CA LEU A 77 14.29 5.57 4.62
C LEU A 77 14.19 5.91 6.12
N TYR A 78 14.16 4.91 7.00
CA TYR A 78 14.19 5.15 8.45
C TYR A 78 15.53 5.69 8.95
N SER A 79 16.63 5.46 8.23
CA SER A 79 17.96 6.00 8.57
C SER A 79 18.17 7.46 8.12
N LEU A 80 17.24 8.02 7.32
CA LEU A 80 17.32 9.40 6.84
C LEU A 80 17.18 10.43 7.98
N PRO A 81 17.68 11.66 7.77
CA PRO A 81 17.46 12.77 8.70
C PRO A 81 15.98 12.99 9.01
N GLU A 82 15.67 13.47 10.21
CA GLU A 82 14.30 13.73 10.66
C GLU A 82 13.52 14.67 9.73
N SER A 83 14.20 15.65 9.10
CA SER A 83 13.59 16.52 8.10
C SER A 83 13.03 15.75 6.90
N ASP A 84 13.78 14.75 6.42
CA ASP A 84 13.38 13.93 5.29
C ASP A 84 12.28 12.95 5.69
N LYS A 85 12.40 12.34 6.88
CA LYS A 85 11.35 11.47 7.42
C LYS A 85 10.04 12.21 7.59
N LYS A 86 10.05 13.43 8.13
CA LYS A 86 8.85 14.28 8.25
C LYS A 86 8.26 14.61 6.89
N LEU A 87 9.08 14.83 5.88
CA LEU A 87 8.61 15.11 4.52
C LEU A 87 7.91 13.88 3.91
N ILE A 88 8.54 12.70 4.00
CA ILE A 88 8.06 11.45 3.38
C ILE A 88 6.89 10.85 4.15
N TYR A 89 6.97 10.83 5.49
CA TYR A 89 5.96 10.21 6.37
C TYR A 89 5.00 11.24 6.98
N GLY A 90 5.10 12.52 6.56
CA GLY A 90 4.23 13.59 7.07
C GLY A 90 2.74 13.21 6.99
N TYR A 91 1.98 13.73 7.94
CA TYR A 91 0.56 13.42 8.10
C TYR A 91 -0.25 14.08 6.98
N TYR A 92 -0.57 13.30 5.97
CA TYR A 92 -1.64 13.58 5.03
C TYR A 92 -2.67 12.46 5.18
N TYR A 93 -3.91 12.85 5.46
CA TYR A 93 -5.03 11.90 5.48
C TYR A 93 -5.72 11.95 4.12
N PRO A 94 -5.46 10.98 3.22
CA PRO A 94 -6.15 10.93 1.93
C PRO A 94 -7.64 10.75 2.17
N LYS A 95 -8.45 11.41 1.33
CA LYS A 95 -9.88 11.10 1.28
C LYS A 95 -10.04 9.71 0.70
N THR A 96 -10.43 8.74 1.52
CA THR A 96 -10.60 7.35 1.10
C THR A 96 -12.06 7.10 0.75
N TYR A 97 -12.29 6.60 -0.45
CA TYR A 97 -13.58 6.13 -0.92
C TYR A 97 -13.51 4.61 -1.02
N PHE A 98 -14.52 3.93 -0.49
CA PHE A 98 -14.69 2.51 -0.73
C PHE A 98 -15.73 2.35 -1.83
N VAL A 99 -15.38 1.57 -2.86
CA VAL A 99 -16.25 1.32 -3.99
C VAL A 99 -16.45 -0.19 -4.10
N ASP A 100 -17.69 -0.60 -4.13
CA ASP A 100 -18.08 -1.98 -4.37
C ASP A 100 -19.02 -2.05 -5.57
N ILE A 101 -18.87 -3.08 -6.40
CA ILE A 101 -19.61 -3.23 -7.66
C ILE A 101 -20.26 -4.60 -7.69
N GLU A 102 -21.58 -4.60 -7.80
CA GLU A 102 -22.37 -5.82 -7.97
C GLU A 102 -22.70 -6.04 -9.44
N VAL A 103 -22.54 -7.28 -9.88
CA VAL A 103 -22.88 -7.69 -11.25
C VAL A 103 -23.91 -8.82 -11.24
N GLU A 104 -24.69 -8.91 -12.30
CA GLU A 104 -25.64 -10.01 -12.45
C GLU A 104 -24.89 -11.32 -12.70
N VAL A 105 -25.17 -12.34 -11.90
CA VAL A 105 -24.64 -13.70 -12.11
C VAL A 105 -25.74 -14.53 -12.78
N THR A 106 -25.47 -15.03 -14.00
CA THR A 106 -26.40 -15.87 -14.76
C THR A 106 -26.08 -17.34 -14.54
N ASP A 107 -25.06 -17.87 -15.21
CA ASP A 107 -24.76 -19.31 -15.21
C ASP A 107 -23.40 -19.66 -14.60
N SER A 108 -22.51 -18.70 -14.48
CA SER A 108 -21.15 -18.89 -13.95
C SER A 108 -20.65 -17.65 -13.21
N PHE A 109 -19.60 -17.78 -12.43
CA PHE A 109 -18.97 -16.64 -11.77
C PHE A 109 -18.47 -15.63 -12.83
N PRO A 110 -18.76 -14.32 -12.65
CA PRO A 110 -18.38 -13.29 -13.60
C PRO A 110 -16.89 -13.28 -13.89
N GLU A 111 -16.51 -13.22 -15.15
CA GLU A 111 -15.11 -13.08 -15.58
C GLU A 111 -14.84 -11.61 -15.95
N PRO A 112 -14.12 -10.84 -15.11
CA PRO A 112 -13.94 -9.39 -15.32
C PRO A 112 -13.33 -9.01 -16.66
N SER A 113 -12.47 -9.89 -17.21
CA SER A 113 -11.82 -9.68 -18.51
C SER A 113 -12.78 -9.67 -19.69
N LYS A 114 -13.93 -10.32 -19.57
CA LYS A 114 -14.95 -10.39 -20.64
C LYS A 114 -15.99 -9.29 -20.54
N ALA A 115 -16.20 -8.73 -19.34
CA ALA A 115 -17.20 -7.69 -19.07
C ALA A 115 -18.62 -7.99 -19.64
N GLU A 116 -19.03 -9.28 -19.63
CA GLU A 116 -20.28 -9.74 -20.21
C GLU A 116 -21.47 -9.56 -19.27
N ASN A 117 -21.20 -9.47 -17.96
CA ASN A 117 -22.25 -9.38 -16.95
C ASN A 117 -22.62 -7.91 -16.70
N PRO A 118 -23.90 -7.54 -16.78
CA PRO A 118 -24.33 -6.18 -16.51
C PRO A 118 -24.10 -5.82 -15.03
N VAL A 119 -23.64 -4.59 -14.78
CA VAL A 119 -23.55 -4.04 -13.42
C VAL A 119 -24.96 -3.78 -12.91
N THR A 120 -25.29 -4.34 -11.75
CA THR A 120 -26.60 -4.20 -11.13
C THR A 120 -26.64 -3.15 -10.04
N ALA A 121 -25.53 -2.95 -9.33
CA ALA A 121 -25.38 -1.89 -8.36
C ALA A 121 -23.92 -1.44 -8.20
N ILE A 122 -23.74 -0.20 -7.77
CA ILE A 122 -22.45 0.36 -7.33
C ILE A 122 -22.69 1.00 -5.98
N CYS A 123 -21.94 0.61 -4.97
CA CYS A 123 -21.94 1.22 -3.65
C CYS A 123 -20.66 2.05 -3.46
N ILE A 124 -20.80 3.30 -3.05
CA ILE A 124 -19.67 4.20 -2.77
C ILE A 124 -19.81 4.70 -1.33
N VAL A 125 -18.84 4.40 -0.49
CA VAL A 125 -18.75 4.98 0.86
C VAL A 125 -17.75 6.12 0.84
N THR A 126 -18.21 7.33 1.18
CA THR A 126 -17.40 8.55 1.21
C THR A 126 -16.55 8.65 2.48
N PRO A 127 -15.53 9.52 2.52
CA PRO A 127 -14.76 9.82 3.72
C PRO A 127 -15.61 10.31 4.90
N SER A 128 -16.77 10.94 4.62
CA SER A 128 -17.75 11.36 5.63
C SER A 128 -18.68 10.22 6.10
N LYS A 129 -18.39 8.99 5.65
CA LYS A 129 -19.22 7.79 5.94
C LYS A 129 -20.63 7.85 5.35
N GLU A 130 -20.82 8.66 4.33
CA GLU A 130 -22.04 8.69 3.55
C GLU A 130 -22.02 7.53 2.56
N CYS A 131 -23.11 6.76 2.48
CA CYS A 131 -23.24 5.65 1.55
C CYS A 131 -24.12 6.06 0.38
N ILE A 132 -23.57 6.01 -0.84
CA ILE A 132 -24.24 6.29 -2.09
C ILE A 132 -24.43 4.97 -2.82
N VAL A 133 -25.65 4.60 -3.14
CA VAL A 133 -25.95 3.38 -3.91
C VAL A 133 -26.61 3.76 -5.21
N LEU A 134 -25.97 3.36 -6.32
CA LEU A 134 -26.51 3.45 -7.67
C LEU A 134 -26.97 2.04 -8.07
N ALA A 135 -28.24 1.87 -8.40
CA ALA A 135 -28.79 0.57 -8.78
C ALA A 135 -29.60 0.69 -10.09
N THR A 136 -29.57 -0.37 -10.88
CA THR A 136 -30.35 -0.46 -12.13
C THR A 136 -31.84 -0.71 -11.92
N LYS A 137 -32.22 -1.17 -10.71
CA LYS A 137 -33.60 -1.40 -10.31
C LYS A 137 -33.94 -0.52 -9.12
N ASP A 138 -35.19 -0.04 -9.07
CA ASP A 138 -35.65 0.74 -7.94
C ASP A 138 -35.60 -0.07 -6.64
N LEU A 139 -34.91 0.50 -5.66
CA LEU A 139 -34.88 -0.06 -4.31
C LEU A 139 -36.22 0.18 -3.61
N SER A 140 -36.74 -0.84 -2.93
CA SER A 140 -37.95 -0.68 -2.09
C SER A 140 -37.69 0.39 -1.02
N ARG A 141 -38.76 1.10 -0.60
CA ARG A 141 -38.66 2.16 0.42
C ARG A 141 -38.04 1.67 1.74
N GLU A 142 -38.24 0.40 2.07
CA GLU A 142 -37.66 -0.24 3.25
C GLU A 142 -36.13 -0.39 3.10
N LYS A 143 -35.65 -0.82 1.93
CA LYS A 143 -34.18 -0.94 1.62
C LYS A 143 -33.53 0.42 1.60
N GLN A 144 -34.18 1.43 1.00
CA GLN A 144 -33.68 2.81 1.02
C GLN A 144 -33.51 3.33 2.44
N ASN A 145 -34.47 3.10 3.32
CA ASN A 145 -34.42 3.49 4.73
C ASN A 145 -33.29 2.79 5.51
N LYS A 146 -33.00 1.51 5.18
CA LYS A 146 -31.90 0.77 5.81
C LYS A 146 -30.54 1.32 5.40
N ILE A 147 -30.37 1.66 4.12
CA ILE A 147 -29.15 2.28 3.59
C ILE A 147 -28.91 3.65 4.25
N GLN A 148 -29.93 4.51 4.32
CA GLN A 148 -29.83 5.83 4.94
C GLN A 148 -29.44 5.77 6.42
N LYS A 149 -29.80 4.68 7.13
CA LYS A 149 -29.42 4.46 8.54
C LYS A 149 -28.01 3.84 8.70
N GLY A 150 -27.24 3.70 7.61
CA GLY A 150 -25.89 3.13 7.64
C GLY A 150 -25.83 1.65 8.02
N ARG A 151 -26.93 0.92 7.88
CA ARG A 151 -26.93 -0.53 8.06
C ARG A 151 -26.54 -1.20 6.76
N ILE A 152 -25.40 -1.89 6.77
CA ILE A 152 -25.02 -2.82 5.69
C ILE A 152 -26.14 -3.86 5.59
N LEU A 153 -26.69 -3.99 4.39
CA LEU A 153 -27.63 -5.08 4.09
C LEU A 153 -26.78 -6.33 3.86
N GLU A 154 -26.94 -7.32 4.76
CA GLU A 154 -26.48 -8.69 4.50
C GLU A 154 -27.31 -9.33 3.39
#